data_0360bfa24e757d9a60d71e6bfd30c47e
#
_entry.id   0360bfa24e757d9a60d71e6bfd30c47e
#
_cell.length_a   1.000
_cell.length_b   1.000
_cell.length_c   1.000
_cell.angle_alpha   90.00
_cell.angle_beta   90.00
_cell.angle_gamma   90.00
#
_symmetry.space_group_name_H-M   'P 1'
#
loop_
_entity.id
_entity.type
_entity.pdbx_description
1 polymer ?
#
loop_
_entity_poly.entity_id
_entity_poly.type
_entity_poly.pdbx_seq_one_letter_code
_entity_poly.pdbx_strand_id
1 'polypeptide(L)'
;MNISGARGEVLDGPYPGNYSKETFDRVVETVSNIIDQVNPVNAFYTIEPMPYMIPDSPYSYLDLIRAVGRKQFGAHLDVVNMISSPQKYFNNASFIVECFAKLGPNIKSIHAKDILILPKLTVNLEERRPGLGAVDYGVFLREASKLRDIPFMLEHLEKMEDYKMAADYVRSEGAKAGIRFD
;
A
#
# COMPACT_ATOMS: atom_id res chain seq x y z
N MET A 1 2.49 -9.91 -6.18
CA MET A 1 3.53 -10.96 -6.29
C MET A 1 4.80 -10.43 -5.65
N ASN A 2 5.34 -11.15 -4.68
CA ASN A 2 6.62 -10.80 -4.09
C ASN A 2 7.74 -11.03 -5.09
N ILE A 3 8.43 -9.98 -5.51
CA ILE A 3 9.53 -10.04 -6.49
C ILE A 3 10.91 -9.94 -5.83
N SER A 4 10.98 -9.86 -4.50
CA SER A 4 12.25 -9.72 -3.78
C SER A 4 13.19 -10.90 -4.03
N GLY A 5 12.65 -12.06 -4.40
CA GLY A 5 13.41 -13.28 -4.63
C GLY A 5 14.12 -13.81 -3.39
N ALA A 6 13.87 -13.23 -2.23
CA ALA A 6 14.38 -13.74 -0.98
C ALA A 6 13.67 -15.03 -0.61
N ARG A 7 14.42 -15.97 -0.08
CA ARG A 7 13.90 -17.28 0.31
C ARG A 7 13.40 -17.21 1.73
N GLY A 8 12.13 -17.53 1.95
CA GLY A 8 11.52 -17.70 3.26
C GLY A 8 10.60 -18.91 3.25
N GLU A 9 10.22 -19.39 4.41
CA GLU A 9 9.28 -20.51 4.54
C GLU A 9 7.86 -20.12 4.09
N VAL A 10 7.54 -18.82 4.17
CA VAL A 10 6.25 -18.23 3.74
C VAL A 10 6.54 -17.21 2.66
N LEU A 11 5.79 -17.24 1.56
CA LEU A 11 6.00 -16.41 0.38
C LEU A 11 6.08 -14.92 0.71
N ASP A 12 5.21 -14.41 1.56
CA ASP A 12 5.14 -13.01 1.98
C ASP A 12 5.54 -12.82 3.45
N GLY A 13 6.30 -13.77 3.99
CA GLY A 13 6.69 -13.81 5.39
C GLY A 13 8.00 -13.07 5.71
N PRO A 14 8.31 -12.96 6.99
CA PRO A 14 9.52 -12.31 7.47
C PRO A 14 10.77 -13.13 7.10
N TYR A 15 11.72 -12.47 6.46
CA TYR A 15 13.04 -13.04 6.14
C TYR A 15 14.10 -11.92 6.11
N PRO A 16 15.23 -12.05 6.83
CA PRO A 16 16.24 -10.99 6.92
C PRO A 16 16.77 -10.53 5.56
N GLY A 17 16.90 -11.46 4.61
CA GLY A 17 17.37 -11.16 3.26
C GLY A 17 16.46 -10.24 2.46
N ASN A 18 15.19 -10.05 2.87
CA ASN A 18 14.25 -9.15 2.20
C ASN A 18 14.70 -7.69 2.24
N TYR A 19 15.55 -7.33 3.21
CA TYR A 19 16.08 -5.97 3.40
C TYR A 19 17.52 -5.80 2.95
N SER A 20 18.11 -6.83 2.33
CA SER A 20 19.47 -6.74 1.84
C SER A 20 19.60 -5.86 0.60
N LYS A 21 20.78 -5.26 0.42
CA LYS A 21 21.07 -4.52 -0.81
C LYS A 21 20.96 -5.41 -2.06
N GLU A 22 21.36 -6.66 -1.96
CA GLU A 22 21.25 -7.63 -3.05
C GLU A 22 19.78 -7.82 -3.48
N THR A 23 18.86 -7.93 -2.51
CA THR A 23 17.42 -8.04 -2.79
C THR A 23 16.90 -6.75 -3.42
N PHE A 24 17.28 -5.58 -2.91
CA PHE A 24 16.92 -4.29 -3.51
C PHE A 24 17.37 -4.21 -4.97
N ASP A 25 18.65 -4.51 -5.26
CA ASP A 25 19.21 -4.46 -6.62
C ASP A 25 18.47 -5.43 -7.54
N ARG A 26 18.14 -6.64 -7.06
CA ARG A 26 17.37 -7.63 -7.82
C ARG A 26 15.94 -7.17 -8.13
N VAL A 27 15.28 -6.49 -7.19
CA VAL A 27 13.96 -5.90 -7.43
C VAL A 27 14.05 -4.84 -8.52
N VAL A 28 15.03 -3.94 -8.43
CA VAL A 28 15.26 -2.90 -9.44
C VAL A 28 15.50 -3.50 -10.83
N GLU A 29 16.38 -4.49 -10.92
CA GLU A 29 16.67 -5.18 -12.18
C GLU A 29 15.42 -5.87 -12.76
N THR A 30 14.70 -6.61 -11.92
CA THR A 30 13.51 -7.37 -12.35
C THR A 30 12.42 -6.41 -12.86
N VAL A 31 12.11 -5.34 -12.12
CA VAL A 31 11.11 -4.35 -12.52
C VAL A 31 11.51 -3.64 -13.80
N SER A 32 12.77 -3.23 -13.90
CA SER A 32 13.27 -2.55 -15.09
C SER A 32 13.16 -3.46 -16.31
N ASN A 33 13.58 -4.71 -16.19
CA ASN A 33 13.50 -5.68 -17.27
C ASN A 33 12.04 -5.96 -17.72
N ILE A 34 11.11 -6.09 -16.77
CA ILE A 34 9.68 -6.28 -17.09
C ILE A 34 9.15 -5.08 -17.87
N ILE A 35 9.41 -3.87 -17.39
CA ILE A 35 8.93 -2.65 -18.04
C ILE A 35 9.55 -2.47 -19.41
N ASP A 36 10.86 -2.70 -19.55
CA ASP A 36 11.58 -2.54 -20.82
C ASP A 36 11.11 -3.57 -21.87
N GLN A 37 10.81 -4.81 -21.45
CA GLN A 37 10.32 -5.85 -22.36
C GLN A 37 8.86 -5.66 -22.77
N VAL A 38 7.99 -5.27 -21.81
CA VAL A 38 6.57 -5.07 -22.08
C VAL A 38 6.31 -3.73 -22.77
N ASN A 39 7.12 -2.73 -22.49
CA ASN A 39 7.02 -1.35 -22.99
C ASN A 39 5.57 -0.81 -22.93
N PRO A 40 4.94 -0.77 -21.74
CA PRO A 40 3.53 -0.40 -21.62
C PRO A 40 3.30 1.06 -22.02
N VAL A 41 2.25 1.30 -22.83
CA VAL A 41 1.89 2.64 -23.31
C VAL A 41 0.89 3.33 -22.37
N ASN A 42 -0.15 2.59 -21.97
CA ASN A 42 -1.27 3.11 -21.17
C ASN A 42 -1.44 2.37 -19.84
N ALA A 43 -0.38 1.74 -19.33
CA ALA A 43 -0.40 0.99 -18.08
C ALA A 43 0.86 1.29 -17.26
N PHE A 44 0.76 1.05 -15.98
CA PHE A 44 1.87 1.15 -15.05
C PHE A 44 2.15 -0.22 -14.44
N TYR A 45 3.43 -0.51 -14.24
CA TYR A 45 3.84 -1.58 -13.34
C TYR A 45 3.94 -1.01 -11.93
N THR A 46 3.30 -1.66 -10.98
CA THR A 46 3.30 -1.21 -9.59
C THR A 46 3.69 -2.36 -8.66
N ILE A 47 4.28 -2.03 -7.53
CA ILE A 47 4.55 -2.96 -6.44
C ILE A 47 3.73 -2.51 -5.25
N GLU A 48 3.16 -3.46 -4.53
CA GLU A 48 2.52 -3.21 -3.25
C GLU A 48 3.59 -3.20 -2.13
N PRO A 49 3.54 -2.24 -1.19
CA PRO A 49 4.39 -2.30 -0.01
C PRO A 49 3.93 -3.43 0.91
N MET A 50 4.88 -4.12 1.51
CA MET A 50 4.61 -5.25 2.40
C MET A 50 5.35 -5.08 3.73
N PRO A 51 4.80 -5.60 4.86
CA PRO A 51 5.39 -5.37 6.19
C PRO A 51 6.78 -5.98 6.38
N TYR A 52 7.17 -6.94 5.57
CA TYR A 52 8.40 -7.73 5.76
C TYR A 52 9.39 -7.62 4.61
N MET A 53 9.23 -6.67 3.70
CA MET A 53 10.12 -6.53 2.54
C MET A 53 10.08 -5.13 1.94
N ILE A 54 11.01 -4.83 1.06
CA ILE A 54 11.08 -3.56 0.32
C ILE A 54 10.05 -3.59 -0.83
N PRO A 55 9.23 -2.51 -0.98
CA PRO A 55 9.15 -1.31 -0.14
C PRO A 55 8.27 -1.53 1.10
N ASP A 56 8.68 -0.99 2.26
CA ASP A 56 7.99 -1.08 3.55
C ASP A 56 7.62 0.29 4.14
N SER A 57 7.95 1.33 3.42
CA SER A 57 7.75 2.73 3.84
C SER A 57 7.70 3.66 2.63
N PRO A 58 7.15 4.89 2.77
CA PRO A 58 7.17 5.85 1.68
C PRO A 58 8.60 6.24 1.25
N TYR A 59 9.59 6.13 2.14
CA TYR A 59 10.99 6.42 1.82
C TYR A 59 11.62 5.32 0.98
N SER A 60 11.52 4.06 1.41
CA SER A 60 12.05 2.92 0.65
C SER A 60 11.36 2.80 -0.71
N TYR A 61 10.08 3.22 -0.79
CA TYR A 61 9.37 3.29 -2.06
C TYR A 61 9.94 4.34 -3.01
N LEU A 62 10.24 5.55 -2.50
CA LEU A 62 10.89 6.59 -3.30
C LEU A 62 12.26 6.17 -3.80
N ASP A 63 13.04 5.50 -2.96
CA ASP A 63 14.36 5.00 -3.35
C ASP A 63 14.23 3.96 -4.47
N LEU A 64 13.24 3.08 -4.38
CA LEU A 64 12.95 2.10 -5.43
C LEU A 64 12.51 2.78 -6.74
N ILE A 65 11.61 3.76 -6.68
CA ILE A 65 11.15 4.51 -7.85
C ILE A 65 12.33 5.22 -8.54
N ARG A 66 13.21 5.84 -7.76
CA ARG A 66 14.41 6.50 -8.29
C ARG A 66 15.37 5.51 -8.95
N ALA A 67 15.60 4.37 -8.29
CA ALA A 67 16.52 3.36 -8.78
C ALA A 67 16.02 2.66 -10.05
N VAL A 68 14.74 2.35 -10.15
CA VAL A 68 14.11 1.80 -11.37
C VAL A 68 14.15 2.82 -12.51
N GLY A 69 13.87 4.10 -12.25
CA GLY A 69 14.01 5.19 -13.20
C GLY A 69 13.17 5.04 -14.48
N ARG A 70 12.04 4.33 -14.42
CA ARG A 70 11.12 4.15 -15.55
C ARG A 70 9.81 4.90 -15.29
N LYS A 71 9.34 5.69 -16.27
CA LYS A 71 8.10 6.46 -16.16
C LYS A 71 6.87 5.59 -15.95
N GLN A 72 6.94 4.33 -16.39
CA GLN A 72 5.89 3.34 -16.27
C GLN A 72 5.90 2.60 -14.93
N PHE A 73 6.85 2.92 -14.04
CA PHE A 73 6.86 2.40 -12.68
C PHE A 73 6.16 3.37 -11.74
N GLY A 74 5.25 2.85 -10.92
CA GLY A 74 4.49 3.63 -9.95
C GLY A 74 4.23 2.89 -8.66
N ALA A 75 3.58 3.57 -7.73
CA ALA A 75 3.21 3.02 -6.45
C ALA A 75 1.79 2.45 -6.48
N HIS A 76 1.64 1.23 -5.99
CA HIS A 76 0.39 0.71 -5.46
C HIS A 76 0.39 0.99 -3.97
N LEU A 77 -0.39 1.98 -3.53
CA LEU A 77 -0.35 2.42 -2.14
C LEU A 77 -1.22 1.54 -1.26
N ASP A 78 -0.60 0.85 -0.32
CA ASP A 78 -1.26 0.21 0.80
C ASP A 78 -0.69 0.78 2.11
N VAL A 79 -1.44 1.67 2.74
CA VAL A 79 -1.00 2.32 3.98
C VAL A 79 -1.01 1.36 5.15
N VAL A 80 -1.91 0.37 5.15
CA VAL A 80 -2.07 -0.60 6.23
C VAL A 80 -0.83 -1.49 6.30
N ASN A 81 -0.33 -1.97 5.17
CA ASN A 81 0.88 -2.77 5.11
C ASN A 81 2.14 -2.03 5.59
N MET A 82 2.11 -0.70 5.60
CA MET A 82 3.21 0.13 6.13
C MET A 82 3.02 0.57 7.59
N ILE A 83 1.85 0.33 8.21
CA ILE A 83 1.60 0.59 9.65
C ILE A 83 2.18 -0.57 10.46
N SER A 84 3.44 -0.46 10.82
CA SER A 84 4.23 -1.53 11.45
C SER A 84 4.57 -1.26 12.93
N SER A 85 3.94 -0.26 13.55
CA SER A 85 4.21 0.08 14.96
C SER A 85 3.01 0.76 15.63
N PRO A 86 2.90 0.72 16.97
CA PRO A 86 1.88 1.47 17.70
C PRO A 86 1.91 2.97 17.41
N GLN A 87 3.10 3.55 17.23
CA GLN A 87 3.25 4.97 16.92
C GLN A 87 2.59 5.33 15.59
N LYS A 88 2.82 4.53 14.53
CA LYS A 88 2.16 4.71 13.25
C LYS A 88 0.65 4.46 13.36
N TYR A 89 0.24 3.43 14.11
CA TYR A 89 -1.17 3.09 14.32
C TYR A 89 -1.95 4.25 14.96
N PHE A 90 -1.46 4.76 16.09
CA PHE A 90 -2.13 5.86 16.80
C PHE A 90 -2.02 7.22 16.11
N ASN A 91 -1.07 7.39 15.19
CA ASN A 91 -0.89 8.60 14.39
C ASN A 91 -1.13 8.33 12.89
N ASN A 92 -2.02 7.39 12.55
CA ASN A 92 -2.18 6.96 11.17
C ASN A 92 -2.64 8.08 10.23
N ALA A 93 -3.43 9.04 10.72
CA ALA A 93 -3.82 10.21 9.95
C ALA A 93 -2.59 11.00 9.44
N SER A 94 -1.63 11.29 10.31
CA SER A 94 -0.38 11.98 9.94
C SER A 94 0.49 11.11 9.01
N PHE A 95 0.53 9.80 9.26
CA PHE A 95 1.27 8.86 8.41
C PHE A 95 0.65 8.75 7.01
N ILE A 96 -0.68 8.74 6.89
CA ILE A 96 -1.38 8.80 5.60
C ILE A 96 -0.97 10.06 4.83
N VAL A 97 -1.05 11.24 5.47
CA VAL A 97 -0.62 12.51 4.84
C VAL A 97 0.83 12.43 4.37
N GLU A 98 1.73 11.85 5.17
CA GLU A 98 3.13 11.66 4.79
C GLU A 98 3.26 10.77 3.54
N CYS A 99 2.55 9.65 3.47
CA CYS A 99 2.56 8.76 2.32
C CYS A 99 2.16 9.50 1.04
N PHE A 100 1.06 10.25 1.07
CA PHE A 100 0.60 11.02 -0.09
C PHE A 100 1.55 12.18 -0.43
N ALA A 101 2.09 12.88 0.56
CA ALA A 101 3.05 13.96 0.34
C ALA A 101 4.36 13.47 -0.32
N LYS A 102 4.80 12.27 0.04
CA LYS A 102 6.03 11.66 -0.50
C LYS A 102 5.81 11.01 -1.85
N LEU A 103 4.77 10.18 -1.98
CA LEU A 103 4.55 9.36 -3.17
C LEU A 103 3.73 10.10 -4.23
N GLY A 104 2.78 10.95 -3.84
CA GLY A 104 2.02 11.87 -4.69
C GLY A 104 1.70 11.33 -6.09
N PRO A 105 2.22 11.97 -7.15
CA PRO A 105 1.91 11.59 -8.53
C PRO A 105 2.45 10.22 -8.96
N ASN A 106 3.28 9.58 -8.13
CA ASN A 106 3.73 8.22 -8.37
C ASN A 106 2.70 7.17 -8.00
N ILE A 107 1.68 7.52 -7.18
CA ILE A 107 0.59 6.61 -6.83
C ILE A 107 -0.26 6.36 -8.08
N LYS A 108 -0.49 5.08 -8.40
CA LYS A 108 -1.27 4.63 -9.56
C LYS A 108 -2.49 3.80 -9.17
N SER A 109 -2.51 3.29 -7.95
CA SER A 109 -3.63 2.55 -7.37
C SER A 109 -3.51 2.53 -5.85
N ILE A 110 -4.61 2.26 -5.17
CA ILE A 110 -4.69 2.28 -3.70
C ILE A 110 -5.48 1.07 -3.23
N HIS A 111 -5.00 0.38 -2.18
CA HIS A 111 -5.79 -0.56 -1.42
C HIS A 111 -6.53 0.11 -0.26
N ALA A 112 -7.78 -0.25 -0.09
CA ALA A 112 -8.64 0.14 1.01
C ALA A 112 -8.73 -1.00 2.03
N LYS A 113 -7.88 -0.97 3.03
CA LYS A 113 -7.86 -1.88 4.17
C LYS A 113 -8.10 -1.12 5.47
N ASP A 114 -8.29 -1.85 6.53
CA ASP A 114 -8.29 -1.31 7.89
C ASP A 114 -7.37 -2.11 8.79
N ILE A 115 -7.04 -1.59 9.95
CA ILE A 115 -6.09 -2.20 10.88
C ILE A 115 -6.55 -2.02 12.32
N LEU A 116 -6.38 -3.08 13.12
CA LEU A 116 -6.71 -3.08 14.54
C LEU A 116 -5.52 -3.55 15.37
N ILE A 117 -5.14 -2.76 16.37
CA ILE A 117 -4.18 -3.22 17.38
C ILE A 117 -4.91 -4.02 18.45
N LEU A 118 -4.44 -5.24 18.69
CA LEU A 118 -4.99 -6.10 19.74
C LEU A 118 -4.26 -5.90 21.06
N PRO A 119 -4.97 -6.01 22.23
CA PRO A 119 -4.37 -5.87 23.55
C PRO A 119 -3.61 -7.15 23.93
N LYS A 120 -2.59 -7.49 23.13
CA LYS A 120 -1.73 -8.66 23.34
C LYS A 120 -0.27 -8.24 23.45
N LEU A 121 0.49 -8.92 24.29
CA LEU A 121 1.94 -8.87 24.31
C LEU A 121 2.47 -9.93 23.31
N THR A 122 3.37 -9.67 22.38
CA THR A 122 3.92 -8.36 22.02
C THR A 122 2.94 -7.55 21.16
N VAL A 123 3.43 -6.51 20.43
CA VAL A 123 2.55 -5.76 19.50
C VAL A 123 1.90 -6.71 18.49
N ASN A 124 0.59 -6.67 18.41
CA ASN A 124 -0.18 -7.47 17.47
C ASN A 124 -1.13 -6.55 16.70
N LEU A 125 -0.81 -6.33 15.43
CA LEU A 125 -1.60 -5.56 14.48
C LEU A 125 -2.26 -6.53 13.51
N GLU A 126 -3.58 -6.43 13.37
CA GLU A 126 -4.34 -7.29 12.47
C GLU A 126 -5.04 -6.48 11.40
N GLU A 127 -4.94 -6.94 10.15
CA GLU A 127 -5.75 -6.42 9.06
C GLU A 127 -7.24 -6.64 9.34
N ARG A 128 -8.05 -5.67 9.00
CA ARG A 128 -9.50 -5.69 9.14
C ARG A 128 -10.18 -5.16 7.88
N ARG A 129 -11.43 -5.56 7.71
CA ARG A 129 -12.32 -4.97 6.73
C ARG A 129 -12.49 -3.46 7.02
N PRO A 130 -12.48 -2.59 6.01
CA PRO A 130 -12.80 -1.17 6.17
C PRO A 130 -14.02 -0.91 7.06
N GLY A 131 -13.84 -0.07 8.08
CA GLY A 131 -14.83 0.26 9.11
C GLY A 131 -14.78 -0.61 10.37
N LEU A 132 -13.84 -1.55 10.47
CA LEU A 132 -13.65 -2.38 11.67
C LEU A 132 -12.31 -2.15 12.37
N GLY A 133 -11.54 -1.17 11.95
CA GLY A 133 -10.26 -0.80 12.50
C GLY A 133 -10.18 0.67 12.89
N ALA A 134 -8.99 1.23 12.79
CA ALA A 134 -8.67 2.59 13.24
C ALA A 134 -8.07 3.49 12.16
N VAL A 135 -8.09 3.09 10.88
CA VAL A 135 -7.63 3.95 9.79
C VAL A 135 -8.50 5.19 9.71
N ASP A 136 -7.89 6.37 9.69
CA ASP A 136 -8.61 7.63 9.47
C ASP A 136 -9.03 7.75 8.00
N TYR A 137 -10.18 7.16 7.67
CA TYR A 137 -10.74 7.21 6.32
C TYR A 137 -11.09 8.63 5.86
N GLY A 138 -11.41 9.52 6.79
CA GLY A 138 -11.64 10.93 6.45
C GLY A 138 -10.40 11.61 5.90
N VAL A 139 -9.24 11.39 6.50
CA VAL A 139 -7.94 11.86 5.98
C VAL A 139 -7.58 11.10 4.73
N PHE A 140 -7.70 9.78 4.74
CA PHE A 140 -7.29 8.92 3.63
C PHE A 140 -7.98 9.31 2.31
N LEU A 141 -9.30 9.46 2.35
CA LEU A 141 -10.09 9.82 1.18
C LEU A 141 -9.83 11.27 0.71
N ARG A 142 -9.62 12.20 1.66
CA ARG A 142 -9.24 13.57 1.28
C ARG A 142 -7.89 13.63 0.58
N GLU A 143 -6.91 12.84 1.01
CA GLU A 143 -5.62 12.78 0.32
C GLU A 143 -5.76 12.09 -1.04
N ALA A 144 -6.47 10.97 -1.11
CA ALA A 144 -6.71 10.24 -2.35
C ALA A 144 -7.45 11.09 -3.39
N SER A 145 -8.42 11.90 -2.98
CA SER A 145 -9.20 12.76 -3.88
C SER A 145 -8.40 13.88 -4.57
N LYS A 146 -7.20 14.18 -4.08
CA LYS A 146 -6.27 15.11 -4.75
C LYS A 146 -5.63 14.50 -6.00
N LEU A 147 -5.68 13.18 -6.13
CA LEU A 147 -5.19 12.44 -7.29
C LEU A 147 -6.36 12.20 -8.26
N ARG A 148 -6.08 12.18 -9.56
CA ARG A 148 -7.10 11.94 -10.60
C ARG A 148 -7.04 10.49 -11.07
N ASP A 149 -8.22 9.89 -11.28
CA ASP A 149 -8.39 8.59 -11.93
C ASP A 149 -7.58 7.47 -11.26
N ILE A 150 -7.54 7.46 -9.92
CA ILE A 150 -6.82 6.46 -9.15
C ILE A 150 -7.79 5.40 -8.64
N PRO A 151 -7.63 4.12 -9.03
CA PRO A 151 -8.43 3.02 -8.50
C PRO A 151 -8.24 2.88 -6.99
N PHE A 152 -9.37 2.77 -6.28
CA PHE A 152 -9.42 2.53 -4.84
C PHE A 152 -10.04 1.15 -4.62
N MET A 153 -9.22 0.15 -4.31
CA MET A 153 -9.58 -1.27 -4.40
C MET A 153 -9.70 -1.91 -3.02
N LEU A 154 -10.72 -2.74 -2.85
CA LEU A 154 -10.89 -3.59 -1.68
C LEU A 154 -10.23 -4.95 -1.93
N GLU A 155 -9.61 -5.51 -0.89
CA GLU A 155 -9.01 -6.85 -0.96
C GLU A 155 -9.10 -7.64 0.35
N HIS A 156 -8.66 -8.88 0.32
CA HIS A 156 -8.54 -9.81 1.45
C HIS A 156 -9.83 -10.04 2.23
N LEU A 157 -10.97 -9.95 1.56
CA LEU A 157 -12.27 -10.24 2.18
C LEU A 157 -12.78 -11.60 1.69
N GLU A 158 -13.23 -12.44 2.64
CA GLU A 158 -13.62 -13.82 2.33
C GLU A 158 -15.00 -13.93 1.65
N LYS A 159 -15.89 -12.97 1.94
CA LYS A 159 -17.29 -13.03 1.53
C LYS A 159 -17.70 -11.80 0.72
N MET A 160 -18.59 -11.99 -0.22
CA MET A 160 -19.17 -10.91 -1.03
C MET A 160 -19.88 -9.86 -0.16
N GLU A 161 -20.52 -10.29 0.93
CA GLU A 161 -21.17 -9.41 1.89
C GLU A 161 -20.18 -8.47 2.56
N ASP A 162 -18.97 -8.94 2.87
CA ASP A 162 -17.91 -8.11 3.46
C ASP A 162 -17.40 -7.06 2.46
N TYR A 163 -17.23 -7.43 1.18
CA TYR A 163 -16.91 -6.47 0.12
C TYR A 163 -18.00 -5.39 -0.01
N LYS A 164 -19.25 -5.77 0.05
CA LYS A 164 -20.36 -4.82 0.01
C LYS A 164 -20.34 -3.89 1.21
N MET A 165 -20.21 -4.43 2.44
CA MET A 165 -20.15 -3.62 3.66
C MET A 165 -18.92 -2.68 3.67
N ALA A 166 -17.78 -3.14 3.18
CA ALA A 166 -16.58 -2.33 3.03
C ALA A 166 -16.80 -1.17 2.04
N ALA A 167 -17.37 -1.47 0.88
CA ALA A 167 -17.67 -0.47 -0.14
C ALA A 167 -18.69 0.58 0.36
N ASP A 168 -19.74 0.13 1.05
CA ASP A 168 -20.74 1.03 1.63
C ASP A 168 -20.10 1.95 2.71
N TYR A 169 -19.23 1.41 3.56
CA TYR A 169 -18.49 2.19 4.53
C TYR A 169 -17.60 3.25 3.88
N VAL A 170 -16.75 2.84 2.93
CA VAL A 170 -15.84 3.75 2.22
C VAL A 170 -16.61 4.86 1.50
N ARG A 171 -17.71 4.53 0.82
CA ARG A 171 -18.58 5.52 0.17
C ARG A 171 -19.25 6.45 1.17
N SER A 172 -19.67 5.94 2.32
CA SER A 172 -20.25 6.75 3.40
C SER A 172 -19.25 7.76 3.95
N GLU A 173 -18.00 7.33 4.21
CA GLU A 173 -16.94 8.23 4.64
C GLU A 173 -16.59 9.27 3.56
N GLY A 174 -16.57 8.85 2.29
CA GLY A 174 -16.40 9.77 1.16
C GLY A 174 -17.50 10.82 1.10
N ALA A 175 -18.76 10.42 1.23
CA ALA A 175 -19.90 11.34 1.23
C ALA A 175 -19.82 12.38 2.36
N LYS A 176 -19.39 11.98 3.58
CA LYS A 176 -19.15 12.92 4.70
C LYS A 176 -18.06 13.95 4.35
N ALA A 177 -17.10 13.58 3.56
CA ALA A 177 -16.00 14.44 3.11
C ALA A 177 -16.33 15.21 1.80
N GLY A 178 -17.54 15.06 1.24
CA GLY A 178 -17.92 15.65 -0.04
C GLY A 178 -17.27 15.00 -1.26
N ILE A 179 -16.76 13.80 -1.12
CA ILE A 179 -16.06 13.04 -2.17
C ILE A 179 -17.04 12.03 -2.78
N ARG A 180 -17.05 11.95 -4.11
CA ARG A 180 -17.84 10.96 -4.86
C ARG A 180 -16.91 9.97 -5.52
N PHE A 181 -17.33 8.72 -5.55
CA PHE A 181 -16.72 7.66 -6.32
C PHE A 181 -17.53 7.46 -7.60
N ASP A 182 -16.84 7.34 -8.70
CA ASP A 182 -17.41 7.00 -10.01
C ASP A 182 -17.67 5.49 -10.13
#